data_04451d6f242f482740418f59f5fd8f18
#
_entry.id   04451d6f242f482740418f59f5fd8f18
#
_cell.length_a   1.000
_cell.length_b   1.000
_cell.length_c   1.000
_cell.angle_alpha   90.00
_cell.angle_beta   90.00
_cell.angle_gamma   90.00
#
_symmetry.space_group_name_H-M   'P 1'
#
loop_
_entity.id
_entity.type
_entity.pdbx_description
1 polymer ?
#
loop_
_entity_poly.entity_id
_entity_poly.type
_entity_poly.pdbx_seq_one_letter_code
_entity_poly.pdbx_strand_id
1 'polypeptide(L)'
;MTNAQRADSAGMPLDVNVLIGPYPYRYVPHPDPDVLVRVLAREGLRGAWVGHLPSAFYRDPTPGNAALFAALEPHRAVLAPAPCIRPDWPRWERALRDAVEQGAVAIRAYPPQWGMGPHDRSLQALAAAIGEIRSILLLTVRFEDLRQRGNLDVAGDLDAATIRATVRSAPNTRVVVTAAGREMIEQVHWGLTPDERARLWWDISWIWGPPDDHLAHLFRTLGAERFVYGTQWPMRLTQTPRANLDLLPDDLRDARLADAGEIELR
;
A
#
# COMPACT_ATOMS: atom_id res chain seq x y z
N MET A 1 20.98 14.67 -7.87
CA MET A 1 21.28 13.32 -8.41
C MET A 1 21.82 13.46 -9.82
N THR A 2 22.99 12.92 -10.11
CA THR A 2 23.59 12.90 -11.45
C THR A 2 22.91 11.83 -12.33
N ASN A 3 23.06 11.93 -13.68
CA ASN A 3 22.51 10.93 -14.60
C ASN A 3 23.02 9.48 -14.34
N ALA A 4 24.24 9.33 -13.80
CA ALA A 4 24.77 8.02 -13.38
C ALA A 4 24.03 7.44 -12.17
N GLN A 5 23.64 8.27 -11.20
CA GLN A 5 22.84 7.83 -10.03
C GLN A 5 21.38 7.47 -10.42
N ARG A 6 20.83 8.04 -11.48
CA ARG A 6 19.52 7.65 -12.02
C ARG A 6 19.58 6.31 -12.78
N ALA A 7 20.69 6.03 -13.47
CA ALA A 7 20.86 4.75 -14.17
C ALA A 7 21.06 3.57 -13.21
N ASP A 8 21.76 3.78 -12.09
CA ASP A 8 21.98 2.76 -11.06
C ASP A 8 20.70 2.45 -10.25
N SER A 9 19.76 3.38 -10.15
CA SER A 9 18.49 3.20 -9.42
C SER A 9 17.38 2.50 -10.24
N ALA A 10 17.53 2.35 -11.55
CA ALA A 10 16.50 1.80 -12.45
C ALA A 10 16.17 0.31 -12.19
N GLY A 11 17.04 -0.42 -11.48
CA GLY A 11 16.80 -1.81 -11.08
C GLY A 11 16.36 -1.99 -9.61
N MET A 12 16.35 -0.92 -8.82
CA MET A 12 16.02 -0.99 -7.39
C MET A 12 14.50 -0.87 -7.18
N PRO A 13 13.89 -1.70 -6.32
CA PRO A 13 12.44 -1.63 -6.10
C PRO A 13 12.03 -0.33 -5.38
N LEU A 14 10.80 0.11 -5.64
CA LEU A 14 10.12 1.16 -4.89
C LEU A 14 9.16 0.51 -3.89
N ASP A 15 9.22 0.96 -2.62
CA ASP A 15 8.35 0.46 -1.57
C ASP A 15 7.00 1.20 -1.59
N VAL A 16 5.93 0.51 -1.95
CA VAL A 16 4.58 1.12 -2.04
C VAL A 16 3.86 1.23 -0.70
N ASN A 17 4.41 0.64 0.37
CA ASN A 17 3.70 0.53 1.64
C ASN A 17 4.56 0.93 2.83
N VAL A 18 4.82 2.23 2.95
CA VAL A 18 5.55 2.81 4.07
C VAL A 18 4.67 3.82 4.81
N LEU A 19 4.87 3.91 6.11
CA LEU A 19 4.11 4.78 6.99
C LEU A 19 5.05 5.60 7.88
N ILE A 20 4.64 6.83 8.19
CA ILE A 20 5.30 7.69 9.19
C ILE A 20 4.31 8.12 10.27
N GLY A 21 4.82 8.55 11.41
CA GLY A 21 4.02 8.93 12.57
C GLY A 21 3.76 7.78 13.54
N PRO A 22 3.32 8.12 14.77
CA PRO A 22 3.12 7.14 15.84
C PRO A 22 1.92 6.22 15.56
N TYR A 23 2.00 4.97 16.02
CA TYR A 23 0.88 4.07 16.06
C TYR A 23 0.11 4.23 17.39
N PRO A 24 -1.23 4.34 17.39
CA PRO A 24 -1.95 4.72 18.61
C PRO A 24 -2.02 3.62 19.68
N TYR A 25 -1.81 2.36 19.32
CA TYR A 25 -2.05 1.23 20.22
C TYR A 25 -0.79 0.66 20.87
N ARG A 26 0.38 0.99 20.34
CA ARG A 26 1.68 0.62 20.93
C ARG A 26 2.80 1.52 20.45
N TYR A 27 3.92 1.51 21.15
CA TYR A 27 5.13 2.15 20.65
C TYR A 27 5.64 1.48 19.37
N VAL A 28 5.91 2.29 18.36
CA VAL A 28 6.56 1.89 17.12
C VAL A 28 7.83 2.73 16.96
N PRO A 29 9.01 2.12 16.82
CA PRO A 29 10.25 2.86 16.72
C PRO A 29 10.40 3.57 15.36
N HIS A 30 11.15 4.69 15.38
CA HIS A 30 11.59 5.38 14.16
C HIS A 30 10.47 5.78 13.17
N PRO A 31 9.42 6.48 13.62
CA PRO A 31 8.30 6.86 12.76
C PRO A 31 8.54 8.16 11.96
N ASP A 32 9.77 8.58 11.76
CA ASP A 32 10.14 9.86 11.14
C ASP A 32 10.79 9.69 9.75
N PRO A 33 10.65 10.67 8.82
CA PRO A 33 11.16 10.60 7.46
C PRO A 33 12.68 10.51 7.35
N ASP A 34 13.43 11.16 8.23
CA ASP A 34 14.90 11.14 8.18
C ASP A 34 15.46 9.75 8.40
N VAL A 35 14.88 9.02 9.36
CA VAL A 35 15.25 7.61 9.58
C VAL A 35 14.85 6.76 8.39
N LEU A 36 13.64 6.98 7.86
CA LEU A 36 13.15 6.25 6.70
C LEU A 36 14.09 6.36 5.50
N VAL A 37 14.54 7.57 5.14
CA VAL A 37 15.49 7.78 4.03
C VAL A 37 16.76 6.95 4.21
N ARG A 38 17.32 6.93 5.43
CA ARG A 38 18.51 6.11 5.72
C ARG A 38 18.22 4.60 5.61
N VAL A 39 17.03 4.16 6.03
CA VAL A 39 16.60 2.77 5.92
C VAL A 39 16.46 2.37 4.45
N LEU A 40 15.79 3.17 3.61
CA LEU A 40 15.64 2.91 2.19
C LEU A 40 17.00 2.79 1.48
N ALA A 41 17.92 3.71 1.77
CA ALA A 41 19.27 3.69 1.20
C ALA A 41 20.04 2.42 1.61
N ARG A 42 19.97 2.03 2.88
CA ARG A 42 20.61 0.80 3.39
C ARG A 42 20.05 -0.46 2.75
N GLU A 43 18.74 -0.52 2.55
CA GLU A 43 18.05 -1.68 1.96
C GLU A 43 18.09 -1.69 0.44
N GLY A 44 18.73 -0.73 -0.21
CA GLY A 44 18.81 -0.64 -1.67
C GLY A 44 17.45 -0.40 -2.34
N LEU A 45 16.61 0.45 -1.71
CA LEU A 45 15.32 0.87 -2.25
C LEU A 45 15.46 2.26 -2.87
N ARG A 46 14.90 2.47 -4.08
CA ARG A 46 15.02 3.77 -4.77
C ARG A 46 14.14 4.86 -4.18
N GLY A 47 13.11 4.48 -3.41
CA GLY A 47 12.16 5.40 -2.80
C GLY A 47 10.96 4.68 -2.20
N ALA A 48 10.00 5.45 -1.71
CA ALA A 48 8.78 4.90 -1.12
C ALA A 48 7.54 5.78 -1.34
N TRP A 49 6.35 5.13 -1.40
CA TRP A 49 5.05 5.77 -1.22
C TRP A 49 4.71 5.80 0.27
N VAL A 50 4.58 6.99 0.81
CA VAL A 50 4.52 7.20 2.27
C VAL A 50 3.14 7.69 2.69
N GLY A 51 2.52 7.01 3.64
CA GLY A 51 1.29 7.43 4.32
C GLY A 51 1.55 7.94 5.73
N HIS A 52 0.59 8.69 6.28
CA HIS A 52 0.60 9.11 7.68
C HIS A 52 -0.20 8.12 8.51
N LEU A 53 0.48 7.33 9.35
CA LEU A 53 -0.12 6.23 10.11
C LEU A 53 -1.28 6.68 11.02
N PRO A 54 -1.15 7.78 11.79
CA PRO A 54 -2.25 8.24 12.64
C PRO A 54 -3.53 8.61 11.87
N SER A 55 -3.42 9.05 10.59
CA SER A 55 -4.58 9.44 9.78
C SER A 55 -5.58 8.31 9.55
N ALA A 56 -5.17 7.05 9.61
CA ALA A 56 -6.06 5.89 9.53
C ALA A 56 -7.10 5.88 10.65
N PHE A 57 -6.77 6.46 11.79
CA PHE A 57 -7.57 6.49 13.03
C PHE A 57 -8.23 7.84 13.30
N TYR A 58 -7.96 8.85 12.45
CA TYR A 58 -8.58 10.16 12.59
C TYR A 58 -10.00 10.17 12.03
N ARG A 59 -10.88 10.89 12.70
CA ARG A 59 -12.21 11.18 12.16
C ARG A 59 -12.12 12.08 10.93
N ASP A 60 -11.26 13.10 10.99
CA ASP A 60 -10.87 13.97 9.87
C ASP A 60 -9.39 13.74 9.54
N PRO A 61 -9.02 13.10 8.43
CA PRO A 61 -7.62 12.88 8.07
C PRO A 61 -6.91 14.13 7.53
N THR A 62 -7.62 15.23 7.26
CA THR A 62 -7.05 16.44 6.63
C THR A 62 -5.84 17.01 7.38
N PRO A 63 -5.86 17.17 8.72
CA PRO A 63 -4.68 17.64 9.45
C PRO A 63 -3.48 16.68 9.35
N GLY A 64 -3.74 15.38 9.36
CA GLY A 64 -2.69 14.37 9.21
C GLY A 64 -2.09 14.35 7.80
N ASN A 65 -2.89 14.58 6.76
CA ASN A 65 -2.40 14.75 5.40
C ASN A 65 -1.52 16.01 5.27
N ALA A 66 -1.92 17.13 5.88
CA ALA A 66 -1.10 18.34 5.90
C ALA A 66 0.26 18.08 6.59
N ALA A 67 0.26 17.37 7.72
CA ALA A 67 1.49 16.95 8.40
C ALA A 67 2.35 16.03 7.53
N LEU A 68 1.75 15.08 6.80
CA LEU A 68 2.44 14.23 5.84
C LEU A 68 3.16 15.04 4.78
N PHE A 69 2.44 15.94 4.08
CA PHE A 69 3.03 16.74 3.01
C PHE A 69 4.18 17.60 3.52
N ALA A 70 4.02 18.25 4.70
CA ALA A 70 5.07 19.05 5.32
C ALA A 70 6.29 18.21 5.71
N ALA A 71 6.09 17.04 6.31
CA ALA A 71 7.17 16.15 6.72
C ALA A 71 7.97 15.58 5.54
N LEU A 72 7.31 15.35 4.39
CA LEU A 72 7.98 14.80 3.19
C LEU A 72 8.62 15.87 2.32
N GLU A 73 8.33 17.15 2.50
CA GLU A 73 8.82 18.22 1.63
C GLU A 73 10.36 18.20 1.46
N PRO A 74 11.17 18.02 2.51
CA PRO A 74 12.63 17.93 2.35
C PRO A 74 13.11 16.67 1.63
N HIS A 75 12.26 15.66 1.49
CA HIS A 75 12.60 14.31 1.02
C HIS A 75 11.89 13.91 -0.28
N ARG A 76 11.24 14.84 -0.98
CA ARG A 76 10.43 14.60 -2.17
C ARG A 76 11.15 13.85 -3.30
N ALA A 77 12.48 13.87 -3.32
CA ALA A 77 13.27 13.12 -4.30
C ALA A 77 13.18 11.59 -4.14
N VAL A 78 12.85 11.11 -2.94
CA VAL A 78 12.81 9.68 -2.60
C VAL A 78 11.53 9.27 -1.89
N LEU A 79 10.80 10.21 -1.26
CA LEU A 79 9.56 9.94 -0.54
C LEU A 79 8.38 10.62 -1.24
N ALA A 80 7.49 9.83 -1.81
CA ALA A 80 6.30 10.33 -2.47
C ALA A 80 5.06 10.17 -1.56
N PRO A 81 4.20 11.21 -1.40
CA PRO A 81 3.06 11.14 -0.50
C PRO A 81 1.94 10.26 -1.06
N ALA A 82 1.40 9.42 -0.19
CA ALA A 82 0.17 8.68 -0.39
C ALA A 82 -0.81 9.01 0.76
N PRO A 83 -1.48 10.17 0.70
CA PRO A 83 -2.36 10.67 1.76
C PRO A 83 -3.61 9.80 1.91
N CYS A 84 -4.26 9.93 3.06
CA CYS A 84 -5.48 9.23 3.41
C CYS A 84 -6.71 10.07 3.07
N ILE A 85 -7.67 9.53 2.34
CA ILE A 85 -8.96 10.18 2.06
C ILE A 85 -10.09 9.33 2.63
N ARG A 86 -10.85 9.91 3.54
CA ARG A 86 -12.00 9.29 4.20
C ARG A 86 -13.31 9.73 3.52
N PRO A 87 -13.97 8.86 2.73
CA PRO A 87 -15.05 9.29 1.82
C PRO A 87 -16.40 9.58 2.50
N ASP A 88 -16.61 9.17 3.74
CA ASP A 88 -17.79 9.54 4.54
C ASP A 88 -17.60 10.87 5.31
N TRP A 89 -16.42 11.51 5.18
CA TRP A 89 -16.15 12.81 5.78
C TRP A 89 -16.56 13.95 4.84
N PRO A 90 -17.16 15.04 5.36
CA PRO A 90 -17.59 16.16 4.52
C PRO A 90 -16.45 16.76 3.69
N ARG A 91 -16.71 17.06 2.41
CA ARG A 91 -15.77 17.68 1.46
C ARG A 91 -14.57 16.78 1.09
N TRP A 92 -14.71 15.47 1.20
CA TRP A 92 -13.64 14.53 0.84
C TRP A 92 -13.20 14.68 -0.63
N GLU A 93 -14.11 15.04 -1.55
CA GLU A 93 -13.76 15.26 -2.96
C GLU A 93 -12.82 16.47 -3.12
N ARG A 94 -12.97 17.49 -2.28
CA ARG A 94 -12.03 18.61 -2.26
C ARG A 94 -10.68 18.14 -1.71
N ALA A 95 -10.67 17.42 -0.60
CA ALA A 95 -9.45 16.88 -0.01
C ALA A 95 -8.69 15.96 -1.00
N LEU A 96 -9.42 15.20 -1.84
CA LEU A 96 -8.84 14.38 -2.91
C LEU A 96 -8.17 15.27 -3.98
N ARG A 97 -8.83 16.31 -4.46
CA ARG A 97 -8.23 17.25 -5.43
C ARG A 97 -7.00 17.95 -4.87
N ASP A 98 -7.13 18.51 -3.66
CA ASP A 98 -6.02 19.20 -2.97
C ASP A 98 -4.81 18.26 -2.79
N ALA A 99 -5.04 16.97 -2.51
CA ALA A 99 -3.99 15.97 -2.39
C ALA A 99 -3.25 15.72 -3.73
N VAL A 100 -3.98 15.60 -4.83
CA VAL A 100 -3.41 15.43 -6.17
C VAL A 100 -2.63 16.66 -6.60
N GLU A 101 -3.16 17.86 -6.37
CA GLU A 101 -2.48 19.14 -6.66
C GLU A 101 -1.14 19.25 -5.88
N GLN A 102 -1.07 18.68 -4.68
CA GLN A 102 0.14 18.61 -3.87
C GLN A 102 1.09 17.47 -4.27
N GLY A 103 0.78 16.72 -5.33
CA GLY A 103 1.63 15.66 -5.88
C GLY A 103 1.49 14.32 -5.17
N ALA A 104 0.28 13.97 -4.70
CA ALA A 104 0.00 12.61 -4.23
C ALA A 104 0.13 11.61 -5.39
N VAL A 105 0.89 10.54 -5.16
CA VAL A 105 1.11 9.46 -6.15
C VAL A 105 0.04 8.36 -6.06
N ALA A 106 -0.57 8.21 -4.90
CA ALA A 106 -1.64 7.26 -4.62
C ALA A 106 -2.49 7.79 -3.48
N ILE A 107 -3.70 7.26 -3.33
CA ILE A 107 -4.64 7.61 -2.26
C ILE A 107 -4.87 6.39 -1.38
N ARG A 108 -4.68 6.53 -0.07
CA ARG A 108 -4.94 5.47 0.91
C ARG A 108 -6.35 5.51 1.44
N ALA A 109 -6.94 4.33 1.61
CA ALA A 109 -8.19 4.15 2.35
C ALA A 109 -8.04 3.00 3.35
N TYR A 110 -8.70 3.16 4.49
CA TYR A 110 -8.66 2.22 5.62
C TYR A 110 -10.08 1.79 6.02
N PRO A 111 -10.79 1.05 5.14
CA PRO A 111 -12.21 0.75 5.35
C PRO A 111 -12.53 0.11 6.70
N PRO A 112 -11.73 -0.85 7.25
CA PRO A 112 -12.01 -1.43 8.57
C PRO A 112 -12.04 -0.40 9.70
N GLN A 113 -11.09 0.55 9.70
CA GLN A 113 -11.00 1.60 10.72
C GLN A 113 -12.18 2.57 10.68
N TRP A 114 -12.87 2.63 9.55
CA TRP A 114 -14.03 3.51 9.33
C TRP A 114 -15.37 2.77 9.37
N GLY A 115 -15.36 1.44 9.58
CA GLY A 115 -16.56 0.61 9.61
C GLY A 115 -17.22 0.44 8.23
N MET A 116 -16.45 0.57 7.14
CA MET A 116 -16.94 0.43 5.77
C MET A 116 -16.83 -1.01 5.29
N GLY A 117 -17.89 -1.52 4.70
CA GLY A 117 -17.99 -2.88 4.15
C GLY A 117 -18.31 -2.90 2.65
N PRO A 118 -18.65 -4.08 2.10
CA PRO A 118 -18.79 -4.31 0.65
C PRO A 118 -19.94 -3.50 -0.01
N HIS A 119 -20.88 -3.02 0.79
CA HIS A 119 -22.02 -2.24 0.29
C HIS A 119 -21.89 -0.74 0.59
N ASP A 120 -20.74 -0.29 1.10
CA ASP A 120 -20.53 1.10 1.42
C ASP A 120 -20.39 1.95 0.15
N ARG A 121 -21.36 2.84 -0.07
CA ARG A 121 -21.42 3.71 -1.25
C ARG A 121 -20.34 4.78 -1.26
N SER A 122 -19.91 5.22 -0.09
CA SER A 122 -18.87 6.25 0.02
C SER A 122 -17.52 5.69 -0.43
N LEU A 123 -17.18 4.45 -0.03
CA LEU A 123 -15.98 3.76 -0.49
C LEU A 123 -16.00 3.54 -2.01
N GLN A 124 -17.16 3.14 -2.57
CA GLN A 124 -17.33 2.98 -4.01
C GLN A 124 -17.20 4.30 -4.76
N ALA A 125 -17.74 5.39 -4.21
CA ALA A 125 -17.61 6.74 -4.77
C ALA A 125 -16.15 7.22 -4.77
N LEU A 126 -15.41 6.99 -3.68
CA LEU A 126 -13.97 7.29 -3.62
C LEU A 126 -13.20 6.52 -4.70
N ALA A 127 -13.45 5.23 -4.81
CA ALA A 127 -12.79 4.41 -5.82
C ALA A 127 -13.06 4.93 -7.23
N ALA A 128 -14.31 5.25 -7.57
CA ALA A 128 -14.67 5.81 -8.88
C ALA A 128 -13.95 7.15 -9.14
N ALA A 129 -13.98 8.09 -8.18
CA ALA A 129 -13.32 9.38 -8.30
C ALA A 129 -11.79 9.26 -8.50
N ILE A 130 -11.14 8.29 -7.85
CA ILE A 130 -9.72 8.00 -8.05
C ILE A 130 -9.46 7.51 -9.48
N GLY A 131 -10.35 6.71 -10.05
CA GLY A 131 -10.27 6.29 -11.46
C GLY A 131 -10.38 7.44 -12.45
N GLU A 132 -11.28 8.41 -12.20
CA GLU A 132 -11.46 9.61 -13.03
C GLU A 132 -10.20 10.48 -13.09
N ILE A 133 -9.50 10.63 -11.99
CA ILE A 133 -8.23 11.37 -11.92
C ILE A 133 -7.00 10.53 -12.27
N ARG A 134 -7.20 9.27 -12.69
CA ARG A 134 -6.16 8.31 -13.06
C ARG A 134 -5.10 8.07 -11.98
N SER A 135 -5.48 8.17 -10.72
CA SER A 135 -4.62 7.85 -9.59
C SER A 135 -4.73 6.37 -9.19
N ILE A 136 -4.08 5.99 -8.09
CA ILE A 136 -4.06 4.63 -7.55
C ILE A 136 -4.74 4.63 -6.20
N LEU A 137 -5.61 3.65 -5.96
CA LEU A 137 -6.21 3.39 -4.65
C LEU A 137 -5.37 2.36 -3.89
N LEU A 138 -4.86 2.72 -2.73
CA LEU A 138 -4.23 1.80 -1.78
C LEU A 138 -5.25 1.36 -0.72
N LEU A 139 -5.56 0.07 -0.66
CA LEU A 139 -6.42 -0.52 0.37
C LEU A 139 -5.56 -1.31 1.35
N THR A 140 -5.58 -0.94 2.62
CA THR A 140 -4.82 -1.66 3.65
C THR A 140 -5.70 -2.71 4.34
N VAL A 141 -5.24 -3.97 4.32
CA VAL A 141 -5.98 -5.07 4.96
C VAL A 141 -5.86 -4.99 6.47
N ARG A 142 -4.64 -4.80 6.99
CA ARG A 142 -4.37 -4.78 8.43
C ARG A 142 -3.12 -3.98 8.78
N PHE A 143 -3.03 -3.53 10.01
CA PHE A 143 -1.80 -2.98 10.58
C PHE A 143 -1.02 -4.01 11.38
N GLU A 144 -1.70 -4.88 12.10
CA GLU A 144 -1.11 -5.88 12.98
C GLU A 144 -1.76 -7.25 12.84
N ASP A 145 -1.00 -8.28 13.17
CA ASP A 145 -1.51 -9.64 13.34
C ASP A 145 -2.55 -9.66 14.47
N LEU A 146 -3.59 -10.44 14.30
CA LEU A 146 -4.67 -10.57 15.29
C LEU A 146 -4.14 -10.95 16.68
N ARG A 147 -3.04 -11.73 16.75
CA ARG A 147 -2.40 -12.16 18.01
C ARG A 147 -1.63 -11.03 18.71
N GLN A 148 -1.24 -9.99 17.99
CA GLN A 148 -0.47 -8.84 18.50
C GLN A 148 -1.33 -7.58 18.64
N ARG A 149 -2.54 -7.62 18.10
CA ARG A 149 -3.45 -6.48 18.07
C ARG A 149 -3.86 -6.10 19.49
N GLY A 150 -3.74 -4.82 19.81
CA GLY A 150 -4.20 -4.29 21.10
C GLY A 150 -5.71 -4.40 21.26
N ASN A 151 -6.18 -4.62 22.47
CA ASN A 151 -7.62 -4.77 22.77
C ASN A 151 -8.48 -3.55 22.38
N LEU A 152 -7.87 -2.39 22.18
CA LEU A 152 -8.54 -1.16 21.73
C LEU A 152 -8.63 -1.04 20.21
N ASP A 153 -7.87 -1.85 19.46
CA ASP A 153 -7.98 -1.93 18.00
C ASP A 153 -9.07 -2.95 17.63
N VAL A 154 -10.28 -2.46 17.56
CA VAL A 154 -11.49 -3.28 17.29
C VAL A 154 -11.89 -3.31 15.81
N ALA A 155 -11.12 -2.65 14.94
CA ALA A 155 -11.51 -2.50 13.54
C ALA A 155 -11.53 -3.81 12.73
N GLY A 156 -10.74 -4.80 13.12
CA GLY A 156 -10.61 -6.03 12.36
C GLY A 156 -9.76 -5.88 11.09
N ASP A 157 -9.82 -6.88 10.23
CA ASP A 157 -9.17 -6.91 8.92
C ASP A 157 -10.16 -6.53 7.82
N LEU A 158 -9.68 -5.96 6.73
CA LEU A 158 -10.48 -5.76 5.52
C LEU A 158 -10.87 -7.12 4.94
N ASP A 159 -12.14 -7.31 4.63
CA ASP A 159 -12.63 -8.57 4.08
C ASP A 159 -12.52 -8.62 2.54
N ALA A 160 -12.48 -9.84 2.00
CA ALA A 160 -12.36 -10.08 0.56
C ALA A 160 -13.58 -9.58 -0.25
N ALA A 161 -14.77 -9.55 0.35
CA ALA A 161 -15.98 -9.08 -0.31
C ALA A 161 -15.90 -7.56 -0.55
N THR A 162 -15.39 -6.80 0.42
CA THR A 162 -15.18 -5.36 0.31
C THR A 162 -14.15 -5.03 -0.78
N ILE A 163 -13.03 -5.76 -0.86
CA ILE A 163 -12.05 -5.56 -1.94
C ILE A 163 -12.69 -5.82 -3.30
N ARG A 164 -13.38 -6.96 -3.47
CA ARG A 164 -14.04 -7.29 -4.74
C ARG A 164 -15.11 -6.27 -5.13
N ALA A 165 -15.93 -5.82 -4.18
CA ALA A 165 -16.96 -4.83 -4.43
C ALA A 165 -16.35 -3.49 -4.88
N THR A 166 -15.28 -3.05 -4.24
CA THR A 166 -14.54 -1.83 -4.60
C THR A 166 -13.96 -1.93 -6.01
N VAL A 167 -13.29 -3.04 -6.33
CA VAL A 167 -12.75 -3.26 -7.68
C VAL A 167 -13.85 -3.27 -8.74
N ARG A 168 -14.99 -3.91 -8.50
CA ARG A 168 -16.11 -3.98 -9.43
C ARG A 168 -16.78 -2.63 -9.68
N SER A 169 -16.98 -1.86 -8.63
CA SER A 169 -17.66 -0.56 -8.71
C SER A 169 -16.87 0.51 -9.46
N ALA A 170 -15.57 0.32 -9.65
CA ALA A 170 -14.68 1.33 -10.22
C ALA A 170 -13.79 0.74 -11.35
N PRO A 171 -14.34 0.52 -12.56
CA PRO A 171 -13.64 -0.17 -13.66
C PRO A 171 -12.40 0.55 -14.18
N ASN A 172 -12.27 1.84 -13.94
CA ASN A 172 -11.13 2.64 -14.37
C ASN A 172 -10.06 2.82 -13.28
N THR A 173 -10.27 2.23 -12.10
CA THR A 173 -9.39 2.43 -10.94
C THR A 173 -8.37 1.30 -10.84
N ARG A 174 -7.12 1.69 -10.70
CA ARG A 174 -6.02 0.81 -10.32
C ARG A 174 -6.00 0.68 -8.81
N VAL A 175 -5.96 -0.54 -8.32
CA VAL A 175 -6.01 -0.85 -6.89
C VAL A 175 -4.76 -1.61 -6.49
N VAL A 176 -4.09 -1.17 -5.45
CA VAL A 176 -3.05 -1.92 -4.76
C VAL A 176 -3.55 -2.26 -3.37
N VAL A 177 -3.63 -3.52 -3.06
CA VAL A 177 -4.01 -4.00 -1.72
C VAL A 177 -2.76 -4.30 -0.93
N THR A 178 -2.64 -3.69 0.25
CA THR A 178 -1.47 -3.82 1.10
C THR A 178 -1.76 -4.65 2.34
N ALA A 179 -0.73 -5.31 2.85
CA ALA A 179 -0.78 -6.13 4.07
C ALA A 179 -1.77 -7.32 4.01
N ALA A 180 -1.91 -7.94 2.83
CA ALA A 180 -2.73 -9.11 2.61
C ALA A 180 -1.91 -10.40 2.75
N GLY A 181 -2.47 -11.41 3.43
CA GLY A 181 -1.93 -12.76 3.43
C GLY A 181 -2.48 -13.61 2.28
N ARG A 182 -1.87 -14.79 2.05
CA ARG A 182 -2.20 -15.71 0.96
C ARG A 182 -3.70 -15.98 0.80
N GLU A 183 -4.38 -16.36 1.88
CA GLU A 183 -5.80 -16.72 1.82
C GLU A 183 -6.67 -15.58 1.30
N MET A 184 -6.42 -14.35 1.76
CA MET A 184 -7.11 -13.16 1.30
C MET A 184 -6.86 -12.92 -0.19
N ILE A 185 -5.61 -13.02 -0.63
CA ILE A 185 -5.21 -12.84 -2.03
C ILE A 185 -5.95 -13.83 -2.93
N GLU A 186 -5.92 -15.12 -2.57
CA GLU A 186 -6.60 -16.18 -3.34
C GLU A 186 -8.12 -15.98 -3.37
N GLN A 187 -8.77 -15.68 -2.24
CA GLN A 187 -10.20 -15.43 -2.17
C GLN A 187 -10.67 -14.27 -3.06
N VAL A 188 -9.88 -13.21 -3.12
CA VAL A 188 -10.17 -12.06 -3.99
C VAL A 188 -9.90 -12.42 -5.44
N HIS A 189 -8.73 -12.98 -5.74
CA HIS A 189 -8.29 -13.28 -7.10
C HIS A 189 -9.28 -14.20 -7.83
N TRP A 190 -9.65 -15.31 -7.20
CA TRP A 190 -10.57 -16.27 -7.82
C TRP A 190 -12.03 -15.78 -7.85
N GLY A 191 -12.36 -14.78 -7.06
CA GLY A 191 -13.68 -14.16 -7.06
C GLY A 191 -13.84 -12.99 -8.04
N LEU A 192 -12.81 -12.63 -8.82
CA LEU A 192 -12.80 -11.55 -9.80
C LEU A 192 -12.67 -12.12 -11.23
N THR A 193 -13.20 -11.38 -12.22
CA THR A 193 -12.97 -11.65 -13.64
C THR A 193 -11.53 -11.33 -14.06
N PRO A 194 -11.04 -11.83 -15.21
CA PRO A 194 -9.71 -11.46 -15.72
C PRO A 194 -9.50 -9.95 -15.85
N ASP A 195 -10.47 -9.19 -16.35
CA ASP A 195 -10.39 -7.75 -16.53
C ASP A 195 -10.35 -6.99 -15.17
N GLU A 196 -11.09 -7.48 -14.17
CA GLU A 196 -11.04 -6.96 -12.81
C GLU A 196 -9.65 -7.20 -12.18
N ARG A 197 -9.09 -8.41 -12.36
CA ARG A 197 -7.76 -8.76 -11.86
C ARG A 197 -6.65 -7.98 -12.54
N ALA A 198 -6.82 -7.59 -13.81
CA ALA A 198 -5.79 -6.87 -14.58
C ALA A 198 -5.40 -5.53 -13.95
N ARG A 199 -6.25 -4.93 -13.13
CA ARG A 199 -6.04 -3.63 -12.47
C ARG A 199 -5.90 -3.74 -10.95
N LEU A 200 -5.56 -4.94 -10.45
CA LEU A 200 -5.35 -5.23 -9.04
C LEU A 200 -3.95 -5.79 -8.81
N TRP A 201 -3.24 -5.22 -7.84
CA TRP A 201 -1.92 -5.66 -7.38
C TRP A 201 -1.92 -5.84 -5.87
N TRP A 202 -0.92 -6.57 -5.38
CA TRP A 202 -0.74 -6.90 -3.98
C TRP A 202 0.67 -6.53 -3.53
N ASP A 203 0.83 -5.95 -2.35
CA ASP A 203 2.16 -5.85 -1.78
C ASP A 203 2.59 -7.18 -1.14
N ILE A 204 3.89 -7.37 -0.99
CA ILE A 204 4.44 -8.61 -0.42
C ILE A 204 4.74 -8.53 1.07
N SER A 205 4.30 -7.47 1.76
CA SER A 205 4.67 -7.23 3.17
C SER A 205 4.18 -8.30 4.14
N TRP A 206 3.09 -9.01 3.83
CA TRP A 206 2.46 -10.01 4.69
C TRP A 206 2.43 -11.42 4.08
N ILE A 207 3.23 -11.67 3.06
CA ILE A 207 3.33 -12.97 2.43
C ILE A 207 4.54 -13.70 3.00
N TRP A 208 4.35 -14.93 3.47
CA TRP A 208 5.39 -15.72 4.09
C TRP A 208 6.29 -16.41 3.05
N GLY A 209 7.58 -16.43 3.33
CA GLY A 209 8.54 -17.33 2.68
C GLY A 209 8.58 -18.71 3.35
N PRO A 210 9.73 -19.42 3.23
CA PRO A 210 9.92 -20.72 3.87
C PRO A 210 9.68 -20.69 5.39
N PRO A 211 9.15 -21.77 5.99
CA PRO A 211 8.82 -23.06 5.35
C PRO A 211 7.45 -23.10 4.67
N ASP A 212 6.61 -22.10 4.83
CA ASP A 212 5.24 -22.10 4.27
C ASP A 212 5.21 -21.82 2.76
N ASP A 213 6.23 -21.15 2.23
CA ASP A 213 6.43 -20.85 0.81
C ASP A 213 5.21 -20.19 0.10
N HIS A 214 4.45 -19.40 0.84
CA HIS A 214 3.27 -18.72 0.32
C HIS A 214 3.61 -17.81 -0.87
N LEU A 215 4.77 -17.12 -0.82
CA LEU A 215 5.20 -16.25 -1.90
C LEU A 215 5.48 -17.03 -3.19
N ALA A 216 6.21 -18.14 -3.10
CA ALA A 216 6.50 -19.02 -4.23
C ALA A 216 5.22 -19.62 -4.82
N HIS A 217 4.29 -20.05 -3.96
CA HIS A 217 2.99 -20.57 -4.39
C HIS A 217 2.20 -19.51 -5.15
N LEU A 218 2.09 -18.29 -4.63
CA LEU A 218 1.35 -17.20 -5.26
C LEU A 218 1.97 -16.77 -6.59
N PHE A 219 3.31 -16.74 -6.69
CA PHE A 219 3.98 -16.42 -7.96
C PHE A 219 3.71 -17.47 -9.05
N ARG A 220 3.66 -18.77 -8.69
CA ARG A 220 3.31 -19.83 -9.64
C ARG A 220 1.86 -19.79 -10.08
N THR A 221 0.96 -19.36 -9.21
CA THR A 221 -0.48 -19.43 -9.45
C THR A 221 -1.09 -18.16 -10.04
N LEU A 222 -0.55 -16.99 -9.68
CA LEU A 222 -1.07 -15.69 -10.08
C LEU A 222 -0.14 -14.91 -11.01
N GLY A 223 1.15 -15.23 -11.01
CA GLY A 223 2.21 -14.46 -11.67
C GLY A 223 2.83 -13.41 -10.76
N ALA A 224 4.17 -13.30 -10.79
CA ALA A 224 4.91 -12.33 -9.96
C ALA A 224 4.58 -10.86 -10.32
N GLU A 225 4.18 -10.59 -11.55
CA GLU A 225 3.77 -9.27 -12.07
C GLU A 225 2.46 -8.74 -11.43
N ARG A 226 1.78 -9.56 -10.62
CA ARG A 226 0.63 -9.14 -9.80
C ARG A 226 1.04 -8.61 -8.45
N PHE A 227 2.32 -8.62 -8.14
CA PHE A 227 2.84 -8.20 -6.85
C PHE A 227 3.76 -7.00 -7.01
N VAL A 228 3.76 -6.14 -6.00
CA VAL A 228 4.64 -4.98 -5.85
C VAL A 228 5.45 -5.09 -4.56
N TYR A 229 6.59 -4.45 -4.52
CA TYR A 229 7.39 -4.41 -3.31
C TYR A 229 6.73 -3.51 -2.26
N GLY A 230 6.54 -4.01 -1.06
CA GLY A 230 6.00 -3.27 0.08
C GLY A 230 6.47 -3.88 1.39
N THR A 231 6.83 -3.05 2.37
CA THR A 231 7.38 -3.50 3.66
C THR A 231 6.45 -3.32 4.84
N GLN A 232 5.52 -2.36 4.77
CA GLN A 232 4.72 -1.87 5.89
C GLN A 232 5.59 -1.27 7.03
N TRP A 233 6.77 -0.74 6.70
CA TRP A 233 7.57 0.01 7.65
C TRP A 233 6.77 1.17 8.26
N PRO A 234 6.87 1.48 9.56
CA PRO A 234 7.72 0.88 10.59
C PRO A 234 7.02 -0.24 11.38
N MET A 235 5.82 -0.67 10.96
CA MET A 235 5.07 -1.73 11.64
C MET A 235 5.76 -3.09 11.52
N ARG A 236 6.50 -3.32 10.44
CA ARG A 236 7.29 -4.51 10.15
C ARG A 236 8.71 -4.17 9.73
N LEU A 237 9.59 -5.17 9.77
CA LEU A 237 10.98 -5.03 9.35
C LEU A 237 11.08 -4.95 7.82
N THR A 238 11.85 -3.99 7.32
CA THR A 238 12.11 -3.82 5.88
C THR A 238 12.81 -5.03 5.24
N GLN A 239 13.55 -5.81 6.02
CA GLN A 239 14.29 -6.97 5.55
C GLN A 239 13.39 -8.17 5.22
N THR A 240 12.18 -8.25 5.78
CA THR A 240 11.32 -9.44 5.62
C THR A 240 10.93 -9.71 4.17
N PRO A 241 10.41 -8.73 3.39
CA PRO A 241 10.09 -8.97 1.97
C PRO A 241 11.31 -9.35 1.14
N ARG A 242 12.46 -8.71 1.38
CA ARG A 242 13.71 -9.05 0.67
C ARG A 242 14.15 -10.48 0.97
N ALA A 243 14.19 -10.87 2.24
CA ALA A 243 14.57 -12.23 2.63
C ALA A 243 13.64 -13.28 1.97
N ASN A 244 12.35 -13.01 1.88
CA ASN A 244 11.41 -13.90 1.21
C ASN A 244 11.67 -14.00 -0.30
N LEU A 245 12.08 -12.91 -0.96
CA LEU A 245 12.47 -12.91 -2.37
C LEU A 245 13.80 -13.65 -2.58
N ASP A 246 14.80 -13.44 -1.71
CA ASP A 246 16.10 -14.10 -1.78
C ASP A 246 16.03 -15.63 -1.55
N LEU A 247 14.97 -16.08 -0.85
CA LEU A 247 14.72 -17.49 -0.55
C LEU A 247 13.77 -18.16 -1.55
N LEU A 248 13.40 -17.50 -2.65
CA LEU A 248 12.59 -18.11 -3.70
C LEU A 248 13.32 -19.32 -4.31
N PRO A 249 12.59 -20.40 -4.65
CA PRO A 249 13.13 -21.54 -5.37
C PRO A 249 13.74 -21.16 -6.72
N ASP A 250 14.65 -21.98 -7.22
CA ASP A 250 15.41 -21.70 -8.45
C ASP A 250 14.52 -21.41 -9.68
N ASP A 251 13.38 -22.07 -9.80
CA ASP A 251 12.40 -21.84 -10.88
C ASP A 251 11.73 -20.47 -10.85
N LEU A 252 11.82 -19.75 -9.72
CA LEU A 252 11.26 -18.40 -9.53
C LEU A 252 12.32 -17.32 -9.30
N ARG A 253 13.62 -17.68 -9.38
CA ARG A 253 14.71 -16.72 -9.10
C ARG A 253 14.67 -15.48 -10.01
N ASP A 254 14.21 -15.63 -11.24
CA ASP A 254 14.06 -14.54 -12.22
C ASP A 254 12.68 -13.90 -12.23
N ALA A 255 11.80 -14.27 -11.28
CA ALA A 255 10.47 -13.69 -11.17
C ALA A 255 10.55 -12.18 -10.89
N ARG A 256 9.79 -11.39 -11.63
CA ARG A 256 9.80 -9.92 -11.55
C ARG A 256 8.49 -9.41 -10.97
N LEU A 257 8.59 -8.66 -9.90
CA LEU A 257 7.47 -7.87 -9.38
C LEU A 257 7.11 -6.77 -10.38
N ALA A 258 5.84 -6.34 -10.35
CA ALA A 258 5.45 -5.12 -11.06
C ALA A 258 6.20 -3.92 -10.48
N ASP A 259 6.64 -3.02 -11.35
CA ASP A 259 7.16 -1.73 -10.92
C ASP A 259 6.02 -0.77 -10.61
N ALA A 260 6.07 -0.11 -9.46
CA ALA A 260 5.04 0.84 -9.06
C ALA A 260 4.91 2.02 -10.03
N GLY A 261 6.02 2.50 -10.60
CA GLY A 261 6.00 3.54 -11.64
C GLY A 261 5.32 3.10 -12.92
N GLU A 262 5.39 1.81 -13.29
CA GLU A 262 4.64 1.27 -14.43
C GLU A 262 3.13 1.21 -14.15
N ILE A 263 2.74 0.97 -12.90
CA ILE A 263 1.32 1.02 -12.49
C ILE A 263 0.78 2.44 -12.61
N GLU A 264 1.57 3.46 -12.30
CA GLU A 264 1.19 4.87 -12.46
C GLU A 264 0.92 5.24 -13.92
N LEU A 265 1.66 4.66 -14.86
CA LEU A 265 1.62 4.99 -16.28
C LEU A 265 0.54 4.24 -17.08
N ARG A 266 0.03 3.13 -16.56
CA ARG A 266 -1.02 2.31 -17.21
C ARG A 266 -2.39 2.91 -17.00
#